data_e7ef9602d1c798517306aec8677fe01e
#
_entry.id   e7ef9602d1c798517306aec8677fe01e
#
_cell.length_a   1.000
_cell.length_b   1.000
_cell.length_c   1.000
_cell.angle_alpha   90.00
_cell.angle_beta   90.00
_cell.angle_gamma   90.00
#
_symmetry.space_group_name_H-M   'P 1'
#
loop_
_entity.id
_entity.type
_entity.pdbx_description
1 polymer ?
#
loop_
_entity_poly.entity_id
_entity_poly.type
_entity_poly.pdbx_seq_one_letter_code
_entity_poly.pdbx_strand_id
1 'polypeptide(L)'
;MAKTLFRGPVLQGKFNEGGVTGFNLEAKEANYTVVNGDSGKTFTSKTKDVVFTLPAISIGRVFTFVNTASDGTNNLTISPNANDGILYAGSLTDDKDIINTQATSKVGDYIVCASLNSTAHWTVVAVQGVFAKES
;
A
#
# COMPACT_ATOMS: atom_id res chain seq x y z
N MET A 1 21.93 -28.88 -27.75
CA MET A 1 21.67 -28.34 -27.16
C MET A 1 21.21 -28.01 -26.71
N ALA A 2 21.04 -28.04 -26.75
CA ALA A 2 20.73 -27.34 -26.07
C ALA A 2 20.20 -26.97 -25.48
N LYS A 3 20.09 -26.97 -25.63
CA LYS A 3 19.72 -26.42 -24.93
C LYS A 3 19.17 -25.90 -24.44
N THR A 4 19.04 -25.89 -24.92
CA THR A 4 18.59 -25.11 -24.30
C THR A 4 17.95 -24.87 -23.77
N LEU A 5 17.92 -24.94 -24.11
CA LEU A 5 17.46 -24.35 -23.37
C LEU A 5 16.87 -23.97 -22.73
N PHE A 6 16.81 -23.87 -22.88
CA PHE A 6 16.45 -23.08 -22.05
C PHE A 6 16.13 -22.52 -21.91
N ARG A 7 16.08 -22.62 -22.32
CA ARG A 7 15.96 -21.86 -22.17
C ARG A 7 15.28 -21.26 -21.87
N GLY A 8 15.23 -21.38 -21.98
CA GLY A 8 14.80 -20.38 -21.38
C GLY A 8 14.15 -20.05 -20.96
N PRO A 9 14.05 -20.16 -20.95
CA PRO A 9 13.67 -19.44 -20.21
C PRO A 9 13.39 -19.17 -19.64
N VAL A 10 13.51 -19.33 -19.74
CA VAL A 10 13.50 -18.74 -18.97
C VAL A 10 13.32 -18.28 -18.44
N LEU A 11 13.36 -18.13 -18.49
CA LEU A 11 13.48 -17.38 -17.74
C LEU A 11 13.28 -16.80 -17.42
N GLN A 12 13.29 -16.91 -17.64
CA GLN A 12 13.48 -16.20 -17.10
C GLN A 12 13.37 -15.47 -16.76
N GLY A 13 13.45 -15.35 -16.92
CA GLY A 13 13.74 -14.28 -16.43
C GLY A 13 13.46 -13.80 -16.11
N LYS A 14 13.31 -13.59 -16.21
CA LYS A 14 13.30 -12.97 -15.73
C LYS A 14 12.90 -12.83 -14.98
N PHE A 15 12.91 -13.04 -14.89
CA PHE A 15 12.84 -12.82 -13.96
C PHE A 15 13.20 -12.41 -13.44
N ASN A 16 13.50 -12.14 -13.46
CA ASN A 16 14.01 -11.68 -12.72
C ASN A 16 14.50 -11.18 -12.58
N GLU A 17 14.73 -10.91 -13.00
CA GLU A 17 14.98 -10.23 -12.47
C GLU A 17 14.87 -9.48 -11.70
N GLY A 18 15.05 -9.18 -11.94
CA GLY A 18 15.44 -8.21 -10.86
C GLY A 18 14.51 -8.18 -9.76
N GLY A 19 13.37 -8.09 -10.03
CA GLY A 19 12.34 -7.99 -9.00
C GLY A 19 12.33 -9.11 -7.98
N VAL A 20 13.09 -10.11 -8.18
CA VAL A 20 13.09 -11.23 -7.27
C VAL A 20 13.73 -10.92 -5.92
N THR A 21 14.48 -9.86 -5.82
CA THR A 21 15.26 -9.60 -4.62
C THR A 21 14.94 -8.30 -3.95
N GLY A 22 13.91 -7.60 -4.35
CA GLY A 22 13.61 -6.32 -3.78
C GLY A 22 12.14 -6.02 -3.71
N PHE A 23 11.85 -4.87 -3.14
CA PHE A 23 10.51 -4.31 -3.16
C PHE A 23 10.21 -3.73 -4.54
N ASN A 24 8.97 -3.82 -4.94
CA ASN A 24 8.48 -2.96 -6.01
C ASN A 24 8.11 -1.62 -5.37
N LEU A 25 9.09 -0.76 -5.21
CA LEU A 25 9.02 0.44 -4.40
C LEU A 25 8.78 1.66 -5.26
N GLU A 26 7.88 2.51 -4.84
CA GLU A 26 7.59 3.74 -5.54
C GLU A 26 7.36 4.89 -4.56
N ALA A 27 8.18 5.93 -4.65
CA ALA A 27 8.03 7.12 -3.80
C ALA A 27 7.06 8.10 -4.46
N LYS A 28 6.19 8.69 -3.66
CA LYS A 28 5.25 9.71 -4.12
C LYS A 28 5.44 11.01 -3.34
N GLU A 29 5.39 12.12 -4.05
CA GLU A 29 5.53 13.46 -3.47
C GLU A 29 4.25 14.28 -3.59
N ALA A 30 3.20 13.69 -4.15
CA ALA A 30 1.90 14.32 -4.29
C ALA A 30 0.82 13.27 -4.11
N ASN A 31 -0.40 13.70 -3.88
CA ASN A 31 -1.54 12.80 -3.77
C ASN A 31 -1.59 11.87 -4.98
N TYR A 32 -1.88 10.60 -4.72
CA TYR A 32 -1.85 9.58 -5.75
C TYR A 32 -3.06 8.66 -5.62
N THR A 33 -3.72 8.42 -6.75
CA THR A 33 -4.79 7.44 -6.82
C THR A 33 -4.19 6.11 -7.25
N VAL A 34 -4.20 5.15 -6.34
CA VAL A 34 -3.68 3.80 -6.58
C VAL A 34 -4.59 3.09 -7.59
N VAL A 35 -3.99 2.33 -8.49
CA VAL A 35 -4.73 1.53 -9.46
C VAL A 35 -4.50 0.04 -9.23
N ASN A 36 -5.38 -0.80 -9.75
CA ASN A 36 -5.27 -2.26 -9.55
C ASN A 36 -3.94 -2.82 -10.04
N GLY A 37 -3.37 -2.24 -11.10
CA GLY A 37 -2.08 -2.65 -11.61
C GLY A 37 -0.91 -2.40 -10.67
N ASP A 38 -1.13 -1.59 -9.63
CA ASP A 38 -0.12 -1.32 -8.60
C ASP A 38 -0.07 -2.41 -7.52
N SER A 39 -0.90 -3.44 -7.60
CA SER A 39 -0.94 -4.48 -6.57
C SER A 39 0.44 -5.09 -6.35
N GLY A 40 0.81 -5.23 -5.09
CA GLY A 40 2.12 -5.71 -4.68
C GLY A 40 3.15 -4.61 -4.48
N LYS A 41 2.86 -3.38 -4.89
CA LYS A 41 3.79 -2.27 -4.69
C LYS A 41 3.82 -1.79 -3.25
N THR A 42 4.96 -1.25 -2.86
CA THR A 42 5.15 -0.50 -1.63
C THR A 42 5.32 0.96 -2.00
N PHE A 43 4.39 1.79 -1.56
CA PHE A 43 4.47 3.23 -1.76
C PHE A 43 5.08 3.89 -0.54
N THR A 44 5.98 4.85 -0.77
CA THR A 44 6.56 5.63 0.32
C THR A 44 6.25 7.09 0.11
N SER A 45 6.18 7.85 1.19
CA SER A 45 6.11 9.30 1.12
C SER A 45 6.80 9.93 2.31
N LYS A 46 7.59 10.96 2.03
CA LYS A 46 8.14 11.85 3.05
C LYS A 46 7.59 13.27 2.88
N THR A 47 6.77 13.48 1.87
CA THR A 47 6.15 14.78 1.61
C THR A 47 4.92 14.91 2.50
N LYS A 48 4.80 16.07 3.11
CA LYS A 48 3.74 16.32 4.10
C LYS A 48 2.35 16.20 3.47
N ASP A 49 1.49 15.48 4.18
CA ASP A 49 0.05 15.37 3.89
C ASP A 49 -0.31 14.70 2.56
N VAL A 50 0.54 13.82 2.06
CA VAL A 50 0.18 13.03 0.87
C VAL A 50 -0.94 12.06 1.21
N VAL A 51 -1.94 12.01 0.35
CA VAL A 51 -3.09 11.11 0.43
C VAL A 51 -2.98 10.06 -0.67
N PHE A 52 -3.02 8.79 -0.28
CA PHE A 52 -3.13 7.68 -1.22
C PHE A 52 -4.59 7.24 -1.25
N THR A 53 -5.23 7.33 -2.41
CA THR A 53 -6.61 6.88 -2.58
C THR A 53 -6.61 5.48 -3.18
N LEU A 54 -7.22 4.53 -2.49
CA LEU A 54 -7.32 3.15 -2.97
C LEU A 54 -8.29 3.06 -4.15
N PRO A 55 -8.07 2.12 -5.07
CA PRO A 55 -9.03 1.92 -6.17
C PRO A 55 -10.32 1.30 -5.65
N ALA A 56 -11.37 1.31 -6.48
CA ALA A 56 -12.55 0.53 -6.20
C ALA A 56 -12.11 -0.92 -5.96
N ILE A 57 -12.72 -1.56 -4.98
CA ILE A 57 -12.22 -2.84 -4.50
C ILE A 57 -12.30 -3.93 -5.56
N SER A 58 -11.24 -4.71 -5.63
CA SER A 58 -11.14 -5.90 -6.48
C SER A 58 -10.38 -6.94 -5.68
N ILE A 59 -10.95 -8.11 -5.53
CA ILE A 59 -10.41 -9.16 -4.65
C ILE A 59 -8.99 -9.57 -5.05
N GLY A 60 -8.15 -9.80 -4.05
CA GLY A 60 -6.78 -10.30 -4.27
C GLY A 60 -5.74 -9.21 -4.51
N ARG A 61 -6.04 -7.96 -4.18
CA ARG A 61 -5.07 -6.87 -4.28
C ARG A 61 -4.45 -6.58 -2.93
N VAL A 62 -3.20 -6.11 -2.94
CA VAL A 62 -2.49 -5.72 -1.72
C VAL A 62 -1.63 -4.51 -2.00
N PHE A 63 -1.65 -3.54 -1.10
CA PHE A 63 -0.85 -2.33 -1.19
C PHE A 63 -0.23 -2.04 0.16
N THR A 64 1.03 -1.61 0.15
CA THR A 64 1.76 -1.21 1.36
C THR A 64 2.10 0.27 1.26
N PHE A 65 1.93 0.98 2.38
CA PHE A 65 2.23 2.41 2.45
C PHE A 65 3.13 2.68 3.64
N VAL A 66 4.23 3.39 3.40
CA VAL A 66 5.25 3.64 4.43
C VAL A 66 5.48 5.15 4.56
N ASN A 67 5.46 5.62 5.79
CA ASN A 67 5.82 7.00 6.11
C ASN A 67 7.35 7.06 6.28
N THR A 68 8.02 7.77 5.37
CA THR A 68 9.48 7.90 5.41
C THR A 68 9.93 9.29 5.83
N ALA A 69 9.01 10.12 6.30
CA ALA A 69 9.34 11.43 6.84
C ALA A 69 9.91 11.30 8.26
N SER A 70 10.64 12.32 8.69
CA SER A 70 11.15 12.38 10.05
C SER A 70 10.02 12.31 11.06
N ASP A 71 10.34 11.83 12.26
CA ASP A 71 9.36 11.69 13.33
C ASP A 71 8.59 13.01 13.57
N GLY A 72 7.28 12.89 13.67
CA GLY A 72 6.42 14.01 14.02
C GLY A 72 6.25 15.07 12.94
N THR A 73 6.59 14.78 11.69
CA THR A 73 6.56 15.80 10.64
C THR A 73 5.54 15.56 9.53
N ASN A 74 4.89 14.40 9.49
CA ASN A 74 4.03 14.08 8.35
C ASN A 74 2.76 13.32 8.75
N ASN A 75 1.65 13.69 8.15
CA ASN A 75 0.47 12.82 8.09
C ASN A 75 0.57 11.96 6.83
N LEU A 76 0.36 10.67 6.99
CA LEU A 76 0.20 9.77 5.86
C LEU A 76 -1.23 9.26 5.88
N THR A 77 -1.97 9.53 4.83
CA THR A 77 -3.40 9.21 4.76
C THR A 77 -3.68 8.17 3.70
N ILE A 78 -4.44 7.14 4.07
CA ILE A 78 -4.95 6.15 3.15
C ILE A 78 -6.47 6.34 3.08
N SER A 79 -6.97 6.68 1.90
CA SER A 79 -8.38 6.98 1.68
C SER A 79 -9.01 5.86 0.85
N PRO A 80 -10.15 5.31 1.25
CA PRO A 80 -10.82 4.32 0.40
C PRO A 80 -11.52 5.00 -0.77
N ASN A 81 -11.94 4.20 -1.75
CA ASN A 81 -12.88 4.67 -2.75
C ASN A 81 -14.21 4.99 -2.03
N ALA A 82 -14.95 5.97 -2.53
CA ALA A 82 -16.13 6.52 -1.85
C ALA A 82 -17.20 5.50 -1.44
N ASN A 83 -17.27 4.37 -2.12
CA ASN A 83 -18.27 3.34 -1.81
C ASN A 83 -17.67 2.16 -1.05
N ASP A 84 -16.41 2.27 -0.65
CA ASP A 84 -15.71 1.20 0.05
C ASP A 84 -15.32 1.65 1.45
N GLY A 85 -14.94 0.70 2.29
CA GLY A 85 -14.41 1.01 3.62
C GLY A 85 -13.06 0.34 3.85
N ILE A 86 -12.46 0.66 4.97
CA ILE A 86 -11.23 0.01 5.42
C ILE A 86 -11.51 -0.57 6.80
N LEU A 87 -11.41 -1.89 6.92
CA LEU A 87 -11.55 -2.58 8.20
C LEU A 87 -10.25 -2.44 8.97
N TYR A 88 -10.30 -1.74 10.07
CA TYR A 88 -9.14 -1.52 10.92
C TYR A 88 -9.54 -1.56 12.40
N ALA A 89 -8.80 -2.35 13.18
CA ALA A 89 -9.02 -2.47 14.63
C ALA A 89 -10.49 -2.81 14.98
N GLY A 90 -11.11 -3.66 14.16
CA GLY A 90 -12.49 -4.09 14.38
C GLY A 90 -13.55 -3.08 13.99
N SER A 91 -13.15 -1.96 13.38
CA SER A 91 -14.10 -0.91 12.98
C SER A 91 -14.13 -0.79 11.46
N LEU A 92 -15.32 -0.77 10.91
CA LEU A 92 -15.56 -0.58 9.49
C LEU A 92 -16.59 0.54 9.32
N THR A 93 -16.21 1.55 8.57
CA THR A 93 -17.13 2.64 8.21
C THR A 93 -16.79 3.04 6.78
N ASP A 94 -17.80 3.14 5.94
CA ASP A 94 -17.60 3.51 4.55
C ASP A 94 -16.97 4.90 4.45
N ASP A 95 -16.13 5.07 3.46
CA ASP A 95 -15.53 6.34 3.09
C ASP A 95 -14.78 7.03 4.23
N LYS A 96 -14.14 6.25 5.11
CA LYS A 96 -13.33 6.81 6.20
C LYS A 96 -11.87 6.50 6.02
N ASP A 97 -11.06 7.54 6.09
CA ASP A 97 -9.61 7.47 5.95
C ASP A 97 -8.95 6.82 7.16
N ILE A 98 -7.78 6.25 6.93
CA ILE A 98 -6.87 5.82 7.99
C ILE A 98 -5.65 6.74 7.93
N ILE A 99 -5.28 7.33 9.05
CA ILE A 99 -4.26 8.36 9.10
C ILE A 99 -3.16 8.02 10.09
N ASN A 100 -1.92 8.01 9.60
CA ASN A 100 -0.73 8.04 10.47
C ASN A 100 -0.52 9.50 10.84
N THR A 101 -1.04 9.89 11.99
CA THR A 101 -1.15 11.29 12.40
C THR A 101 0.22 11.90 12.69
N GLN A 102 0.46 13.08 12.17
CA GLN A 102 1.74 13.79 12.30
C GLN A 102 2.28 13.79 13.74
N ALA A 103 1.42 14.07 14.71
CA ALA A 103 1.86 14.23 16.10
C ALA A 103 2.53 12.97 16.67
N THR A 104 2.16 11.80 16.17
CA THR A 104 2.66 10.51 16.66
C THR A 104 3.41 9.72 15.61
N SER A 105 3.57 10.27 14.41
CA SER A 105 4.21 9.56 13.31
C SER A 105 5.70 9.33 13.58
N LYS A 106 6.18 8.19 13.11
CA LYS A 106 7.60 7.82 13.20
C LYS A 106 8.07 7.42 11.81
N VAL A 107 9.33 7.69 11.52
CA VAL A 107 9.92 7.22 10.29
C VAL A 107 9.85 5.69 10.24
N GLY A 108 9.33 5.17 9.13
CA GLY A 108 9.16 3.73 8.98
C GLY A 108 7.80 3.17 9.40
N ASP A 109 6.90 4.02 9.93
CA ASP A 109 5.52 3.57 10.17
C ASP A 109 4.89 3.12 8.87
N TYR A 110 4.14 2.01 8.92
CA TYR A 110 3.57 1.45 7.69
C TYR A 110 2.21 0.81 7.94
N ILE A 111 1.47 0.64 6.86
CA ILE A 111 0.18 -0.04 6.86
C ILE A 111 0.06 -0.86 5.57
N VAL A 112 -0.48 -2.06 5.69
CA VAL A 112 -0.74 -2.94 4.55
C VAL A 112 -2.24 -3.17 4.45
N CYS A 113 -2.80 -2.79 3.30
CA CYS A 113 -4.21 -2.96 3.01
C CYS A 113 -4.38 -4.04 1.94
N ALA A 114 -5.23 -5.01 2.20
CA ALA A 114 -5.49 -6.10 1.26
C ALA A 114 -6.98 -6.26 1.04
N SER A 115 -7.35 -6.58 -0.19
CA SER A 115 -8.71 -7.00 -0.51
C SER A 115 -8.78 -8.51 -0.44
N LEU A 116 -9.44 -9.02 0.58
CA LEU A 116 -9.53 -10.45 0.82
C LEU A 116 -10.74 -11.02 0.08
N ASN A 117 -11.78 -11.40 0.77
CA ASN A 117 -12.94 -12.00 0.13
C ASN A 117 -14.21 -11.15 0.27
N SER A 118 -14.06 -9.86 0.49
CA SER A 118 -15.16 -8.89 0.49
C SER A 118 -15.00 -7.94 -0.70
N THR A 119 -16.09 -7.56 -1.32
CA THR A 119 -16.11 -6.55 -2.37
C THR A 119 -16.54 -5.19 -1.84
N ALA A 120 -16.63 -5.03 -0.52
CA ALA A 120 -17.09 -3.78 0.10
C ALA A 120 -16.05 -3.11 0.95
N HIS A 121 -14.97 -3.80 1.31
CA HIS A 121 -13.97 -3.18 2.17
C HIS A 121 -12.58 -3.81 2.01
N TRP A 122 -11.59 -2.99 2.26
CA TRP A 122 -10.20 -3.39 2.44
C TRP A 122 -9.99 -3.85 3.87
N THR A 123 -9.03 -4.74 4.07
CA THR A 123 -8.64 -5.18 5.42
C THR A 123 -7.20 -4.76 5.68
N VAL A 124 -6.96 -4.14 6.83
CA VAL A 124 -5.60 -3.89 7.29
C VAL A 124 -5.05 -5.19 7.84
N VAL A 125 -4.06 -5.74 7.14
CA VAL A 125 -3.48 -7.04 7.49
C VAL A 125 -2.17 -6.92 8.25
N ALA A 126 -1.53 -5.75 8.22
CA ALA A 126 -0.33 -5.46 8.99
C ALA A 126 -0.23 -3.96 9.20
N VAL A 127 0.27 -3.56 10.36
CA VAL A 127 0.43 -2.14 10.70
C VAL A 127 1.55 -2.00 11.71
N GLN A 128 2.35 -0.94 11.56
CA GLN A 128 3.32 -0.52 12.57
C GLN A 128 3.15 0.98 12.75
N GLY A 129 3.12 1.41 14.00
CA GLY A 129 2.93 2.82 14.33
C GLY A 129 1.50 3.13 14.73
N VAL A 130 1.25 4.40 14.96
CA VAL A 130 -0.06 4.87 15.42
C VAL A 130 -0.86 5.36 14.22
N PHE A 131 -1.89 4.61 13.89
CA PHE A 131 -2.84 4.97 12.84
C PHE A 131 -4.21 5.16 13.48
N ALA A 132 -4.94 6.13 13.03
CA ALA A 132 -6.28 6.43 13.53
C ALA A 132 -7.26 6.51 12.37
N LYS A 133 -8.47 6.05 12.59
CA LYS A 133 -9.54 6.22 11.63
C LYS A 133 -10.10 7.63 11.76
N GLU A 134 -10.40 8.23 10.64
CA GLU A 134 -11.09 9.50 10.61
C GLU A 134 -12.45 9.39 11.30
N SER A 135 -12.82 10.40 12.04
CA SER A 135 -14.10 10.40 12.77
C SER A 135 -15.31 10.73 11.90
#